data_22ede33c304aa02bec5c3eaa3f439348
#
_entry.id   22ede33c304aa02bec5c3eaa3f439348
#
_cell.length_a   1.000
_cell.length_b   1.000
_cell.length_c   1.000
_cell.angle_alpha   90.00
_cell.angle_beta   90.00
_cell.angle_gamma   90.00
#
_symmetry.space_group_name_H-M   'P 1'
#
loop_
_entity.id
_entity.type
_entity.pdbx_description
1 polymer ?
#
loop_
_entity_poly.entity_id
_entity_poly.type
_entity_poly.pdbx_seq_one_letter_code
_entity_poly.pdbx_strand_id
1 'polypeptide(L)'
;MTDKKKLFLIIAIPISFTILVFLVILFYIKSEKALQQTPVIITENERRISTPPIPEKLEFCGERVPLEDFDVRERIDREFLVNTYWHSATLLYLKRANRWFPIIENILKKNGIPEDFKYMSVAESGIINSVSPDGATGFWQLMEPAAKKYGLEINKEIDERFNIEKSTQAACDYIKDAYSKFGNWTLVAAAYNMGIDGIEKQIDRQKTKNYYNMFLNEETYRFVFRIVTLKEIFKNPNKYGFYFSDYDLYPNIETYDVKVNYPVKDFADFAKKYGINYKIFKIFNPWLRDSYLTNKTRKTYIIKIPKPGEVRLPDE
;
A
#
# COMPACT_ATOMS: atom_id res chain seq x y z
N MET A 1 -11.73 -70.30 12.25
CA MET A 1 -12.13 -68.93 11.79
C MET A 1 -12.28 -69.02 10.27
N THR A 2 -13.48 -68.83 9.73
CA THR A 2 -13.76 -69.05 8.30
C THR A 2 -13.04 -68.02 7.43
N ASP A 3 -12.57 -68.44 6.25
CA ASP A 3 -11.79 -67.57 5.30
C ASP A 3 -12.42 -66.21 5.04
N LYS A 4 -13.75 -66.10 5.09
CA LYS A 4 -14.47 -64.82 4.99
C LYS A 4 -14.15 -63.83 6.15
N LYS A 5 -13.92 -64.34 7.37
CA LYS A 5 -13.52 -63.50 8.53
C LYS A 5 -12.07 -62.99 8.41
N LYS A 6 -11.18 -63.82 7.85
CA LYS A 6 -9.78 -63.42 7.60
C LYS A 6 -9.72 -62.36 6.50
N LEU A 7 -10.49 -62.53 5.41
CA LEU A 7 -10.57 -61.54 4.31
C LEU A 7 -11.11 -60.19 4.80
N PHE A 8 -12.17 -60.23 5.66
CA PHE A 8 -12.75 -59.00 6.25
C PHE A 8 -11.74 -58.26 7.16
N LEU A 9 -10.95 -58.99 7.94
CA LEU A 9 -9.89 -58.38 8.76
C LEU A 9 -8.77 -57.75 7.89
N ILE A 10 -8.37 -58.39 6.80
CA ILE A 10 -7.29 -57.92 5.94
C ILE A 10 -7.71 -56.63 5.21
N ILE A 11 -8.98 -56.41 4.93
CA ILE A 11 -9.47 -55.19 4.24
C ILE A 11 -9.89 -54.13 5.23
N ALA A 12 -10.48 -54.49 6.40
CA ALA A 12 -10.94 -53.53 7.38
C ALA A 12 -9.82 -52.78 8.12
N ILE A 13 -8.71 -53.48 8.43
CA ILE A 13 -7.56 -52.88 9.13
C ILE A 13 -6.89 -51.74 8.33
N PRO A 14 -6.55 -51.91 7.03
CA PRO A 14 -5.96 -50.80 6.27
C PRO A 14 -6.94 -49.65 6.04
N ILE A 15 -8.26 -49.91 5.91
CA ILE A 15 -9.27 -48.87 5.75
C ILE A 15 -9.41 -48.05 7.04
N SER A 16 -9.43 -48.70 8.22
CA SER A 16 -9.50 -48.02 9.51
C SER A 16 -8.24 -47.19 9.77
N PHE A 17 -7.07 -47.70 9.36
CA PHE A 17 -5.79 -46.99 9.49
C PHE A 17 -5.74 -45.75 8.59
N THR A 18 -6.20 -45.85 7.33
CA THR A 18 -6.26 -44.69 6.44
C THR A 18 -7.23 -43.63 6.90
N ILE A 19 -8.38 -44.01 7.45
CA ILE A 19 -9.34 -43.08 8.05
C ILE A 19 -8.74 -42.38 9.27
N LEU A 20 -8.02 -43.11 10.14
CA LEU A 20 -7.36 -42.56 11.32
C LEU A 20 -6.27 -41.56 10.92
N VAL A 21 -5.43 -41.88 9.93
CA VAL A 21 -4.39 -40.96 9.39
C VAL A 21 -5.04 -39.70 8.82
N PHE A 22 -6.13 -39.85 8.07
CA PHE A 22 -6.87 -38.70 7.51
C PHE A 22 -7.45 -37.79 8.60
N LEU A 23 -8.03 -38.38 9.65
CA LEU A 23 -8.54 -37.62 10.81
C LEU A 23 -7.44 -36.90 11.58
N VAL A 24 -6.26 -37.52 11.73
CA VAL A 24 -5.09 -36.88 12.35
C VAL A 24 -4.60 -35.72 11.50
N ILE A 25 -4.54 -35.86 10.20
CA ILE A 25 -4.17 -34.78 9.28
C ILE A 25 -5.18 -33.63 9.35
N LEU A 26 -6.47 -33.92 9.34
CA LEU A 26 -7.51 -32.89 9.49
C LEU A 26 -7.45 -32.19 10.84
N PHE A 27 -7.16 -32.94 11.90
CA PHE A 27 -6.97 -32.36 13.25
C PHE A 27 -5.73 -31.47 13.29
N TYR A 28 -4.63 -31.89 12.65
CA TYR A 28 -3.40 -31.10 12.55
C TYR A 28 -3.62 -29.79 11.77
N ILE A 29 -4.27 -29.87 10.60
CA ILE A 29 -4.63 -28.68 9.79
C ILE A 29 -5.56 -27.72 10.55
N LYS A 30 -6.54 -28.28 11.29
CA LYS A 30 -7.46 -27.48 12.12
C LYS A 30 -6.74 -26.85 13.32
N SER A 31 -5.80 -27.57 13.92
CA SER A 31 -4.95 -27.10 15.03
C SER A 31 -4.01 -25.98 14.57
N GLU A 32 -3.38 -26.11 13.41
CA GLU A 32 -2.52 -25.07 12.83
C GLU A 32 -3.31 -23.78 12.51
N LYS A 33 -4.53 -23.92 11.94
CA LYS A 33 -5.43 -22.77 11.71
C LYS A 33 -5.90 -22.13 13.02
N ALA A 34 -6.10 -22.91 14.09
CA ALA A 34 -6.46 -22.40 15.41
C ALA A 34 -5.29 -21.68 16.10
N LEU A 35 -4.05 -22.14 15.91
CA LEU A 35 -2.84 -21.46 16.42
C LEU A 35 -2.62 -20.11 15.72
N GLN A 36 -2.95 -20.00 14.44
CA GLN A 36 -2.87 -18.72 13.69
C GLN A 36 -3.92 -17.69 14.12
N GLN A 37 -4.97 -18.12 14.82
CA GLN A 37 -6.07 -17.25 15.26
C GLN A 37 -5.96 -16.80 16.73
N THR A 38 -4.93 -17.24 17.47
CA THR A 38 -4.74 -16.75 18.84
C THR A 38 -4.35 -15.28 18.81
N PRO A 39 -5.18 -14.38 19.38
CA PRO A 39 -4.77 -12.98 19.50
C PRO A 39 -3.51 -12.91 20.36
N VAL A 40 -2.54 -12.12 19.93
CA VAL A 40 -1.36 -11.81 20.72
C VAL A 40 -1.84 -11.10 21.98
N ILE A 41 -1.83 -11.79 23.11
CA ILE A 41 -2.16 -11.21 24.42
C ILE A 41 -0.95 -10.40 24.86
N ILE A 42 -1.04 -9.08 24.73
CA ILE A 42 -0.03 -8.14 25.25
C ILE A 42 -0.23 -8.06 26.76
N THR A 43 0.76 -8.51 27.52
CA THR A 43 0.75 -8.38 28.97
C THR A 43 0.89 -6.91 29.39
N GLU A 44 0.35 -6.54 30.54
CA GLU A 44 0.33 -5.14 31.04
C GLU A 44 1.73 -4.50 31.14
N ASN A 45 2.78 -5.31 31.24
CA ASN A 45 4.19 -4.85 31.29
C ASN A 45 4.73 -4.35 29.93
N GLU A 46 4.06 -4.63 28.80
CA GLU A 46 4.54 -4.26 27.46
C GLU A 46 4.03 -2.89 26.97
N ARG A 47 3.19 -2.22 27.78
CA ARG A 47 2.64 -0.88 27.47
C ARG A 47 3.49 0.29 27.98
N ARG A 48 4.75 0.06 28.36
CA ARG A 48 5.61 1.15 28.80
C ARG A 48 5.97 2.08 27.64
N ILE A 49 5.74 3.37 27.86
CA ILE A 49 6.23 4.40 26.92
C ILE A 49 7.75 4.46 27.07
N SER A 50 8.45 4.21 25.97
CA SER A 50 9.93 4.24 25.91
C SER A 50 10.38 4.87 24.60
N THR A 51 11.58 5.36 24.54
CA THR A 51 12.14 5.85 23.27
C THR A 51 12.28 4.69 22.27
N PRO A 52 11.69 4.78 21.06
CA PRO A 52 11.88 3.78 20.04
C PRO A 52 13.35 3.64 19.65
N PRO A 53 13.84 2.43 19.39
CA PRO A 53 15.24 2.24 19.02
C PRO A 53 15.53 2.80 17.62
N ILE A 54 16.56 3.64 17.50
CA ILE A 54 17.06 4.10 16.20
C ILE A 54 18.13 3.10 15.74
N PRO A 55 18.02 2.54 14.51
CA PRO A 55 19.06 1.69 13.95
C PRO A 55 20.39 2.42 13.78
N GLU A 56 21.51 1.69 13.83
CA GLU A 56 22.83 2.27 13.58
C GLU A 56 23.02 2.75 12.13
N LYS A 57 22.29 2.13 11.20
CA LYS A 57 22.35 2.44 9.77
C LYS A 57 20.94 2.56 9.21
N LEU A 58 20.70 3.64 8.50
CA LEU A 58 19.49 3.88 7.71
C LEU A 58 19.89 4.29 6.30
N GLU A 59 19.04 3.95 5.35
CA GLU A 59 19.24 4.30 3.95
C GLU A 59 17.90 4.48 3.22
N PHE A 60 17.92 5.27 2.15
CA PHE A 60 16.81 5.42 1.22
C PHE A 60 17.31 5.18 -0.20
N CYS A 61 16.76 4.18 -0.88
CA CYS A 61 17.18 3.78 -2.24
C CYS A 61 18.69 3.53 -2.38
N GLY A 62 19.34 2.98 -1.32
CA GLY A 62 20.79 2.78 -1.27
C GLY A 62 21.60 4.02 -0.86
N GLU A 63 20.96 5.17 -0.70
CA GLU A 63 21.62 6.40 -0.23
C GLU A 63 21.60 6.45 1.30
N ARG A 64 22.79 6.61 1.89
CA ARG A 64 23.00 6.59 3.34
C ARG A 64 22.36 7.80 4.02
N VAL A 65 21.71 7.59 5.17
CA VAL A 65 21.30 8.66 6.10
C VAL A 65 22.45 8.94 7.09
N PRO A 66 22.96 10.19 7.19
CA PRO A 66 24.11 10.53 8.04
C PRO A 66 23.69 10.70 9.51
N LEU A 67 23.49 9.60 10.25
CA LEU A 67 23.03 9.60 11.65
C LEU A 67 24.04 10.16 12.65
N GLU A 68 25.29 10.41 12.26
CA GLU A 68 26.31 11.14 13.02
C GLU A 68 26.08 12.65 13.07
N ASP A 69 25.29 13.20 12.15
CA ASP A 69 24.84 14.58 12.19
C ASP A 69 23.75 14.72 13.25
N PHE A 70 23.93 15.66 14.19
CA PHE A 70 23.02 15.85 15.31
C PHE A 70 21.60 16.21 14.86
N ASP A 71 21.46 17.10 13.86
CA ASP A 71 20.17 17.56 13.33
C ASP A 71 19.45 16.41 12.63
N VAL A 72 20.15 15.62 11.81
CA VAL A 72 19.61 14.43 11.16
C VAL A 72 19.13 13.41 12.20
N ARG A 73 19.91 13.18 13.25
CA ARG A 73 19.57 12.24 14.30
C ARG A 73 18.32 12.66 15.09
N GLU A 74 18.22 13.94 15.46
CA GLU A 74 17.04 14.46 16.17
C GLU A 74 15.77 14.37 15.31
N ARG A 75 15.86 14.61 14.01
CA ARG A 75 14.73 14.50 13.09
C ARG A 75 14.29 13.07 12.87
N ILE A 76 15.21 12.15 12.73
CA ILE A 76 14.92 10.71 12.66
C ILE A 76 14.27 10.24 13.97
N ASP A 77 14.81 10.64 15.13
CA ASP A 77 14.23 10.30 16.43
C ASP A 77 12.77 10.77 16.53
N ARG A 78 12.53 12.03 16.15
CA ARG A 78 11.18 12.58 16.09
C ARG A 78 10.22 11.75 15.21
N GLU A 79 10.64 11.35 14.01
CA GLU A 79 9.77 10.57 13.12
C GLU A 79 9.55 9.14 13.66
N PHE A 80 10.53 8.53 14.32
CA PHE A 80 10.31 7.26 15.03
C PHE A 80 9.32 7.42 16.17
N LEU A 81 9.46 8.44 17.01
CA LEU A 81 8.50 8.73 18.09
C LEU A 81 7.09 8.92 17.55
N VAL A 82 6.91 9.79 16.55
CA VAL A 82 5.60 10.11 15.99
C VAL A 82 4.96 8.86 15.38
N ASN A 83 5.67 8.14 14.51
CA ASN A 83 5.07 7.01 13.80
C ASN A 83 4.91 5.77 14.69
N THR A 84 5.72 5.59 15.73
CA THR A 84 5.54 4.51 16.70
C THR A 84 4.35 4.77 17.62
N TYR A 85 4.20 6.00 18.14
CA TYR A 85 3.14 6.30 19.10
C TYR A 85 1.83 6.78 18.45
N TRP A 86 1.84 7.14 17.19
CA TRP A 86 0.61 7.22 16.39
C TRP A 86 0.19 5.83 15.91
N HIS A 87 0.19 4.91 16.87
CA HIS A 87 0.11 3.46 16.64
C HIS A 87 -1.11 3.02 15.83
N SER A 88 -2.28 3.64 16.02
CA SER A 88 -3.48 3.31 15.23
C SER A 88 -3.30 3.63 13.74
N ALA A 89 -2.69 4.77 13.40
CA ALA A 89 -2.42 5.13 12.01
C ALA A 89 -1.38 4.19 11.40
N THR A 90 -0.27 3.96 12.09
CA THR A 90 0.81 3.09 11.59
C THR A 90 0.34 1.64 11.42
N LEU A 91 -0.46 1.11 12.35
CA LEU A 91 -1.06 -0.21 12.21
C LEU A 91 -1.99 -0.29 11.00
N LEU A 92 -2.80 0.75 10.74
CA LEU A 92 -3.63 0.82 9.55
C LEU A 92 -2.79 0.89 8.26
N TYR A 93 -1.64 1.57 8.27
CA TYR A 93 -0.72 1.58 7.13
C TYR A 93 -0.20 0.17 6.83
N LEU A 94 0.27 -0.55 7.83
CA LEU A 94 0.73 -1.94 7.72
C LEU A 94 -0.37 -2.86 7.15
N LYS A 95 -1.60 -2.75 7.67
CA LYS A 95 -2.74 -3.55 7.20
C LYS A 95 -3.10 -3.26 5.73
N ARG A 96 -3.10 -1.99 5.31
CA ARG A 96 -3.42 -1.55 3.95
C ARG A 96 -2.32 -1.92 2.95
N ALA A 97 -1.07 -1.86 3.37
CA ALA A 97 0.07 -2.17 2.53
C ALA A 97 0.00 -3.59 1.94
N ASN A 98 -0.49 -4.56 2.71
CA ASN A 98 -0.69 -5.93 2.22
C ASN A 98 -1.57 -5.99 0.96
N ARG A 99 -2.58 -5.12 0.88
CA ARG A 99 -3.46 -5.04 -0.30
C ARG A 99 -2.83 -4.29 -1.46
N TRP A 100 -2.15 -3.18 -1.19
CA TRP A 100 -1.82 -2.19 -2.21
C TRP A 100 -0.37 -2.23 -2.68
N PHE A 101 0.57 -2.66 -1.82
CA PHE A 101 1.99 -2.73 -2.18
C PHE A 101 2.26 -3.63 -3.38
N PRO A 102 1.66 -4.81 -3.54
CA PRO A 102 1.92 -5.64 -4.73
C PRO A 102 1.62 -4.94 -6.05
N ILE A 103 0.60 -4.07 -6.09
CA ILE A 103 0.25 -3.27 -7.27
C ILE A 103 1.29 -2.17 -7.49
N ILE A 104 1.62 -1.42 -6.45
CA ILE A 104 2.58 -0.31 -6.49
C ILE A 104 3.97 -0.83 -6.87
N GLU A 105 4.47 -1.85 -6.20
CA GLU A 105 5.79 -2.46 -6.42
C GLU A 105 5.97 -2.96 -7.85
N ASN A 106 4.95 -3.62 -8.41
CA ASN A 106 5.00 -4.09 -9.79
C ASN A 106 5.15 -2.93 -10.79
N ILE A 107 4.48 -1.80 -10.54
CA ILE A 107 4.57 -0.61 -11.40
C ILE A 107 5.90 0.10 -11.21
N LEU A 108 6.37 0.29 -9.98
CA LEU A 108 7.71 0.83 -9.70
C LEU A 108 8.80 0.02 -10.41
N LYS A 109 8.77 -1.31 -10.25
CA LYS A 109 9.71 -2.24 -10.89
C LYS A 109 9.70 -2.12 -12.43
N LYS A 110 8.52 -2.10 -13.06
CA LYS A 110 8.38 -1.92 -14.52
C LYS A 110 8.95 -0.60 -15.02
N ASN A 111 8.97 0.41 -14.16
CA ASN A 111 9.48 1.73 -14.46
C ASN A 111 10.95 1.94 -14.09
N GLY A 112 11.62 0.96 -13.49
CA GLY A 112 13.00 1.07 -13.01
C GLY A 112 13.16 2.01 -11.81
N ILE A 113 12.07 2.24 -11.05
CA ILE A 113 12.08 3.06 -9.84
C ILE A 113 12.39 2.18 -8.64
N PRO A 114 13.30 2.60 -7.73
CA PRO A 114 13.58 1.86 -6.50
C PRO A 114 12.31 1.58 -5.68
N GLU A 115 12.23 0.36 -5.15
CA GLU A 115 11.07 -0.12 -4.41
C GLU A 115 10.74 0.73 -3.17
N ASP A 116 11.74 1.36 -2.58
CA ASP A 116 11.58 2.23 -1.41
C ASP A 116 10.57 3.37 -1.63
N PHE A 117 10.34 3.79 -2.87
CA PHE A 117 9.33 4.80 -3.19
C PHE A 117 7.89 4.38 -2.84
N LYS A 118 7.61 3.09 -2.62
CA LYS A 118 6.30 2.66 -2.10
C LYS A 118 5.97 3.30 -0.75
N TYR A 119 6.97 3.51 0.11
CA TYR A 119 6.78 4.16 1.42
C TYR A 119 6.45 5.65 1.30
N MET A 120 6.76 6.28 0.16
CA MET A 120 6.30 7.64 -0.13
C MET A 120 4.77 7.72 -0.20
N SER A 121 4.09 6.74 -0.83
CA SER A 121 2.61 6.69 -0.83
C SER A 121 2.01 6.52 0.57
N VAL A 122 2.74 5.86 1.48
CA VAL A 122 2.35 5.79 2.89
C VAL A 122 2.48 7.16 3.57
N ALA A 123 3.61 7.85 3.34
CA ALA A 123 3.86 9.17 3.92
C ALA A 123 2.87 10.23 3.42
N GLU A 124 2.43 10.14 2.16
CA GLU A 124 1.50 11.06 1.52
C GLU A 124 0.05 10.89 1.99
N SER A 125 -0.48 9.68 1.96
CA SER A 125 -1.91 9.45 2.17
C SER A 125 -2.24 8.36 3.20
N GLY A 126 -1.25 7.64 3.75
CA GLY A 126 -1.51 6.40 4.49
C GLY A 126 -2.12 5.30 3.61
N ILE A 127 -1.85 5.35 2.33
CA ILE A 127 -2.34 4.42 1.29
C ILE A 127 -3.89 4.42 1.26
N ILE A 128 -4.49 5.60 1.18
CA ILE A 128 -5.93 5.77 0.97
C ILE A 128 -6.21 6.81 -0.13
N ASN A 129 -7.39 6.71 -0.71
CA ASN A 129 -7.90 7.70 -1.64
C ASN A 129 -8.46 8.92 -0.88
N SER A 130 -7.56 9.80 -0.40
CA SER A 130 -7.91 11.06 0.28
C SER A 130 -7.74 12.26 -0.62
N VAL A 131 -8.33 13.37 -0.20
CA VAL A 131 -8.13 14.72 -0.79
C VAL A 131 -7.65 15.62 0.34
N SER A 132 -6.51 16.30 0.13
CA SER A 132 -5.99 17.28 1.08
C SER A 132 -6.78 18.59 1.00
N PRO A 133 -6.67 19.49 2.00
CA PRO A 133 -7.26 20.82 1.94
C PRO A 133 -6.83 21.62 0.69
N ASP A 134 -5.62 21.42 0.21
CA ASP A 134 -5.07 22.10 -0.97
C ASP A 134 -5.41 21.39 -2.30
N GLY A 135 -6.17 20.28 -2.25
CA GLY A 135 -6.63 19.54 -3.43
C GLY A 135 -5.66 18.47 -3.95
N ALA A 136 -4.59 18.16 -3.22
CA ALA A 136 -3.76 16.98 -3.52
C ALA A 136 -4.60 15.71 -3.32
N THR A 137 -4.54 14.76 -4.25
CA THR A 137 -5.56 13.70 -4.34
C THR A 137 -4.95 12.32 -4.55
N GLY A 138 -5.58 11.32 -3.90
CA GLY A 138 -5.31 9.90 -4.10
C GLY A 138 -4.13 9.38 -3.30
N PHE A 139 -3.70 8.15 -3.61
CA PHE A 139 -2.59 7.47 -2.92
C PHE A 139 -1.28 8.27 -2.96
N TRP A 140 -1.05 8.99 -4.04
CA TRP A 140 0.17 9.73 -4.34
C TRP A 140 0.04 11.23 -4.11
N GLN A 141 -1.11 11.71 -3.61
CA GLN A 141 -1.39 13.12 -3.34
C GLN A 141 -0.96 14.06 -4.48
N LEU A 142 -1.33 13.67 -5.71
CA LEU A 142 -1.00 14.48 -6.89
C LEU A 142 -1.88 15.72 -6.98
N MET A 143 -1.26 16.88 -7.15
CA MET A 143 -1.95 18.11 -7.52
C MET A 143 -2.47 18.02 -8.96
N GLU A 144 -3.64 18.60 -9.24
CA GLU A 144 -4.27 18.52 -10.56
C GLU A 144 -3.36 18.95 -11.75
N PRO A 145 -2.60 20.06 -11.66
CA PRO A 145 -1.69 20.45 -12.74
C PRO A 145 -0.60 19.40 -13.01
N ALA A 146 -0.01 18.84 -11.95
CA ALA A 146 0.99 17.79 -12.06
C ALA A 146 0.38 16.50 -12.63
N ALA A 147 -0.78 16.09 -12.14
CA ALA A 147 -1.49 14.91 -12.61
C ALA A 147 -1.80 14.98 -14.11
N LYS A 148 -2.30 16.13 -14.59
CA LYS A 148 -2.55 16.36 -16.01
C LYS A 148 -1.27 16.39 -16.86
N LYS A 149 -0.18 16.98 -16.33
CA LYS A 149 1.14 16.97 -17.00
C LYS A 149 1.61 15.53 -17.26
N TYR A 150 1.36 14.63 -16.32
CA TYR A 150 1.73 13.21 -16.43
C TYR A 150 0.59 12.31 -16.95
N GLY A 151 -0.34 12.88 -17.71
CA GLY A 151 -1.29 12.15 -18.54
C GLY A 151 -2.55 11.64 -17.86
N LEU A 152 -2.82 12.05 -16.60
CA LEU A 152 -4.06 11.67 -15.93
C LEU A 152 -5.25 12.51 -16.41
N GLU A 153 -6.35 11.84 -16.67
CA GLU A 153 -7.62 12.48 -17.00
C GLU A 153 -8.34 12.96 -15.75
N ILE A 154 -8.68 14.24 -15.73
CA ILE A 154 -9.42 14.87 -14.62
C ILE A 154 -10.50 15.75 -15.22
N ASN A 155 -11.76 15.38 -14.95
CA ASN A 155 -12.96 16.13 -15.32
C ASN A 155 -14.08 15.82 -14.33
N LYS A 156 -15.34 16.24 -14.61
CA LYS A 156 -16.48 16.04 -13.70
C LYS A 156 -16.78 14.55 -13.45
N GLU A 157 -16.64 13.69 -14.49
CA GLU A 157 -17.00 12.27 -14.42
C GLU A 157 -15.82 11.39 -14.02
N ILE A 158 -14.59 11.85 -14.25
CA ILE A 158 -13.35 11.08 -14.14
C ILE A 158 -12.32 11.88 -13.35
N ASP A 159 -11.67 11.22 -12.39
CA ASP A 159 -10.45 11.70 -11.75
C ASP A 159 -9.50 10.52 -11.54
N GLU A 160 -8.56 10.37 -12.48
CA GLU A 160 -7.63 9.24 -12.49
C GLU A 160 -6.57 9.29 -11.39
N ARG A 161 -6.50 10.36 -10.58
CA ARG A 161 -5.70 10.40 -9.35
C ARG A 161 -6.17 9.37 -8.33
N PHE A 162 -7.46 9.00 -8.37
CA PHE A 162 -8.04 7.93 -7.54
C PHE A 162 -7.82 6.53 -8.11
N ASN A 163 -7.27 6.38 -9.31
CA ASN A 163 -6.91 5.09 -9.89
C ASN A 163 -5.48 4.74 -9.50
N ILE A 164 -5.32 3.70 -8.66
CA ILE A 164 -4.01 3.35 -8.10
C ILE A 164 -2.96 3.04 -9.18
N GLU A 165 -3.35 2.34 -10.25
CA GLU A 165 -2.42 1.94 -11.29
C GLU A 165 -1.94 3.15 -12.10
N LYS A 166 -2.88 4.01 -12.53
CA LYS A 166 -2.57 5.20 -13.31
C LYS A 166 -1.85 6.27 -12.49
N SER A 167 -2.29 6.50 -11.25
CA SER A 167 -1.63 7.47 -10.39
C SER A 167 -0.22 7.03 -9.98
N THR A 168 0.00 5.71 -9.82
CA THR A 168 1.35 5.17 -9.59
C THR A 168 2.22 5.35 -10.83
N GLN A 169 1.68 5.14 -12.04
CA GLN A 169 2.44 5.42 -13.28
C GLN A 169 2.81 6.90 -13.38
N ALA A 170 1.87 7.81 -13.14
CA ALA A 170 2.14 9.26 -13.15
C ALA A 170 3.19 9.66 -12.08
N ALA A 171 3.14 9.06 -10.89
CA ALA A 171 4.17 9.25 -9.88
C ALA A 171 5.54 8.75 -10.34
N CYS A 172 5.61 7.60 -11.02
CA CYS A 172 6.86 7.10 -11.62
C CYS A 172 7.43 8.07 -12.64
N ASP A 173 6.58 8.65 -13.49
CA ASP A 173 7.03 9.58 -14.53
C ASP A 173 7.53 10.90 -13.91
N TYR A 174 6.87 11.39 -12.85
CA TYR A 174 7.38 12.51 -12.04
C TYR A 174 8.75 12.19 -11.42
N ILE A 175 8.89 11.02 -10.81
CA ILE A 175 10.12 10.58 -10.15
C ILE A 175 11.28 10.50 -11.16
N LYS A 176 11.02 10.00 -12.37
CA LYS A 176 12.03 9.96 -13.45
C LYS A 176 12.46 11.36 -13.88
N ASP A 177 11.51 12.28 -14.09
CA ASP A 177 11.80 13.68 -14.42
C ASP A 177 12.69 14.32 -13.34
N ALA A 178 12.33 14.14 -12.06
CA ALA A 178 13.11 14.65 -10.94
C ALA A 178 14.50 14.00 -10.86
N TYR A 179 14.59 12.69 -11.08
CA TYR A 179 15.88 11.98 -11.04
C TYR A 179 16.80 12.40 -12.19
N SER A 180 16.27 12.61 -13.39
CA SER A 180 17.05 13.12 -14.52
C SER A 180 17.71 14.47 -14.22
N LYS A 181 17.11 15.26 -13.33
CA LYS A 181 17.57 16.59 -12.95
C LYS A 181 18.55 16.56 -11.78
N PHE A 182 18.29 15.74 -10.77
CA PHE A 182 19.06 15.75 -9.52
C PHE A 182 20.08 14.62 -9.41
N GLY A 183 19.83 13.47 -10.04
CA GLY A 183 20.70 12.28 -9.97
C GLY A 183 20.84 11.68 -8.55
N ASN A 184 19.93 12.04 -7.65
CA ASN A 184 19.96 11.65 -6.23
C ASN A 184 18.54 11.39 -5.73
N TRP A 185 18.29 10.20 -5.17
CA TRP A 185 16.95 9.75 -4.78
C TRP A 185 16.38 10.53 -3.60
N THR A 186 17.23 10.94 -2.66
CA THR A 186 16.83 11.74 -1.50
C THR A 186 16.30 13.11 -1.94
N LEU A 187 17.00 13.77 -2.90
CA LEU A 187 16.51 15.03 -3.51
C LEU A 187 15.24 14.81 -4.33
N VAL A 188 15.10 13.68 -5.01
CA VAL A 188 13.86 13.33 -5.73
C VAL A 188 12.67 13.23 -4.78
N ALA A 189 12.84 12.56 -3.64
CA ALA A 189 11.79 12.49 -2.63
C ALA A 189 11.45 13.88 -2.05
N ALA A 190 12.44 14.71 -1.77
CA ALA A 190 12.22 16.10 -1.35
C ALA A 190 11.50 16.92 -2.42
N ALA A 191 11.87 16.74 -3.70
CA ALA A 191 11.23 17.42 -4.83
C ALA A 191 9.78 16.95 -5.06
N TYR A 192 9.44 15.74 -4.68
CA TYR A 192 8.05 15.29 -4.75
C TYR A 192 7.14 16.15 -3.87
N ASN A 193 7.60 16.51 -2.69
CA ASN A 193 6.86 17.35 -1.75
C ASN A 193 6.92 18.86 -2.08
N MET A 194 8.11 19.41 -2.36
CA MET A 194 8.32 20.86 -2.58
C MET A 194 8.12 21.27 -4.06
N GLY A 195 8.10 20.33 -4.97
CA GLY A 195 8.22 20.58 -6.40
C GLY A 195 9.67 20.63 -6.89
N ILE A 196 9.89 20.21 -8.14
CA ILE A 196 11.22 20.19 -8.77
C ILE A 196 11.86 21.60 -8.75
N ASP A 197 11.11 22.61 -9.18
CA ASP A 197 11.59 24.00 -9.24
C ASP A 197 11.87 24.55 -7.83
N GLY A 198 11.12 24.09 -6.83
CA GLY A 198 11.33 24.45 -5.43
C GLY A 198 12.70 23.99 -4.93
N ILE A 199 13.04 22.72 -5.18
CA ILE A 199 14.37 22.18 -4.79
C ILE A 199 15.50 22.84 -5.59
N GLU A 200 15.33 23.11 -6.88
CA GLU A 200 16.34 23.83 -7.66
C GLU A 200 16.67 25.20 -7.05
N LYS A 201 15.62 25.99 -6.73
CA LYS A 201 15.81 27.29 -6.06
C LYS A 201 16.55 27.16 -4.74
N GLN A 202 16.32 26.08 -3.98
CA GLN A 202 17.06 25.85 -2.74
C GLN A 202 18.52 25.46 -3.00
N ILE A 203 18.79 24.61 -4.00
CA ILE A 203 20.16 24.27 -4.43
C ILE A 203 20.92 25.55 -4.81
N ASP A 204 20.33 26.41 -5.63
CA ASP A 204 20.96 27.65 -6.08
C ASP A 204 21.21 28.63 -4.90
N ARG A 205 20.23 28.76 -4.01
CA ARG A 205 20.33 29.66 -2.85
C ARG A 205 21.36 29.20 -1.85
N GLN A 206 21.37 27.89 -1.54
CA GLN A 206 22.16 27.32 -0.43
C GLN A 206 23.49 26.73 -0.91
N LYS A 207 23.72 26.65 -2.23
CA LYS A 207 24.95 26.15 -2.85
C LYS A 207 25.29 24.71 -2.43
N THR A 208 24.28 23.88 -2.19
CA THR A 208 24.45 22.47 -1.83
C THR A 208 23.46 21.61 -2.59
N LYS A 209 23.88 20.39 -2.97
CA LYS A 209 23.04 19.32 -3.52
C LYS A 209 22.83 18.19 -2.53
N ASN A 210 23.23 18.36 -1.28
CA ASN A 210 23.00 17.39 -0.23
C ASN A 210 21.75 17.79 0.56
N TYR A 211 20.68 17.01 0.47
CA TYR A 211 19.43 17.24 1.20
C TYR A 211 19.66 17.46 2.70
N TYR A 212 20.54 16.68 3.32
CA TYR A 212 20.80 16.75 4.76
C TYR A 212 21.47 18.05 5.20
N ASN A 213 22.09 18.78 4.27
CA ASN A 213 22.72 20.09 4.50
C ASN A 213 21.82 21.26 4.09
N MET A 214 20.57 21.01 3.66
CA MET A 214 19.65 22.06 3.25
C MET A 214 18.77 22.52 4.42
N PHE A 215 18.52 23.80 4.49
CA PHE A 215 17.51 24.41 5.34
C PHE A 215 16.20 24.56 4.53
N LEU A 216 15.23 23.69 4.78
CA LEU A 216 13.97 23.61 4.06
C LEU A 216 12.79 24.00 4.97
N ASN A 217 11.59 24.15 4.42
CA ASN A 217 10.39 24.25 5.23
C ASN A 217 10.15 22.94 6.01
N GLU A 218 9.43 23.04 7.11
CA GLU A 218 9.25 21.93 8.06
C GLU A 218 8.62 20.69 7.38
N GLU A 219 7.69 20.87 6.45
CA GLU A 219 7.01 19.76 5.76
C GLU A 219 8.00 18.97 4.90
N THR A 220 8.71 19.64 3.98
CA THR A 220 9.70 19.01 3.10
C THR A 220 10.88 18.44 3.89
N TYR A 221 11.28 19.15 4.95
CA TYR A 221 12.37 18.74 5.80
C TYR A 221 12.08 17.45 6.57
N ARG A 222 10.83 17.20 6.92
CA ARG A 222 10.39 15.97 7.58
C ARG A 222 10.09 14.83 6.61
N PHE A 223 9.80 15.15 5.36
CA PHE A 223 9.20 14.20 4.43
C PHE A 223 10.09 12.98 4.19
N VAL A 224 11.36 13.19 3.87
CA VAL A 224 12.32 12.10 3.63
C VAL A 224 12.56 11.27 4.90
N PHE A 225 12.70 11.92 6.06
CA PHE A 225 12.87 11.22 7.33
C PHE A 225 11.67 10.36 7.69
N ARG A 226 10.45 10.84 7.38
CA ARG A 226 9.22 10.06 7.53
C ARG A 226 9.23 8.82 6.65
N ILE A 227 9.60 8.94 5.37
CA ILE A 227 9.69 7.81 4.44
C ILE A 227 10.67 6.76 4.97
N VAL A 228 11.88 7.18 5.37
CA VAL A 228 12.93 6.30 5.90
C VAL A 228 12.45 5.58 7.17
N THR A 229 11.81 6.31 8.08
CA THR A 229 11.28 5.77 9.33
C THR A 229 10.16 4.77 9.07
N LEU A 230 9.22 5.08 8.19
CA LEU A 230 8.16 4.15 7.79
C LEU A 230 8.74 2.89 7.16
N LYS A 231 9.73 3.02 6.26
CA LYS A 231 10.46 1.87 5.69
C LYS A 231 11.01 0.96 6.77
N GLU A 232 11.69 1.51 7.78
CA GLU A 232 12.28 0.73 8.87
C GLU A 232 11.21 0.05 9.74
N ILE A 233 10.13 0.77 10.10
CA ILE A 233 9.01 0.21 10.86
C ILE A 233 8.33 -0.94 10.09
N PHE A 234 8.14 -0.79 8.80
CA PHE A 234 7.53 -1.83 7.95
C PHE A 234 8.41 -3.07 7.82
N LYS A 235 9.73 -2.90 7.78
CA LYS A 235 10.67 -4.02 7.76
C LYS A 235 10.78 -4.77 9.09
N ASN A 236 10.60 -4.06 10.19
CA ASN A 236 10.81 -4.56 11.54
C ASN A 236 9.68 -4.17 12.51
N PRO A 237 8.39 -4.47 12.21
CA PRO A 237 7.25 -3.95 12.96
C PRO A 237 7.28 -4.31 14.43
N ASN A 238 7.68 -5.54 14.78
CA ASN A 238 7.73 -6.02 16.17
C ASN A 238 8.73 -5.22 17.02
N LYS A 239 9.82 -4.74 16.42
CA LYS A 239 10.82 -3.89 17.08
C LYS A 239 10.24 -2.57 17.57
N TYR A 240 9.16 -2.11 16.92
CA TYR A 240 8.46 -0.86 17.21
C TYR A 240 7.10 -1.08 17.88
N GLY A 241 6.85 -2.29 18.40
CA GLY A 241 5.64 -2.60 19.17
C GLY A 241 4.40 -2.92 18.31
N PHE A 242 4.57 -3.17 17.01
CA PHE A 242 3.47 -3.57 16.13
C PHE A 242 3.45 -5.08 15.94
N TYR A 243 2.51 -5.74 16.60
CA TYR A 243 2.30 -7.18 16.53
C TYR A 243 1.00 -7.47 15.80
N PHE A 244 1.05 -8.28 14.77
CA PHE A 244 -0.11 -8.72 13.98
C PHE A 244 0.22 -10.02 13.26
N SER A 245 -0.82 -10.78 12.95
CA SER A 245 -0.75 -11.96 12.10
C SER A 245 -1.19 -11.63 10.67
N ASP A 246 -0.94 -12.52 9.73
CA ASP A 246 -1.42 -12.38 8.36
C ASP A 246 -2.96 -12.24 8.29
N TYR A 247 -3.67 -12.81 9.27
CA TYR A 247 -5.12 -12.73 9.38
C TYR A 247 -5.62 -11.31 9.71
N ASP A 248 -4.79 -10.49 10.33
CA ASP A 248 -5.11 -9.10 10.67
C ASP A 248 -4.94 -8.17 9.47
N LEU A 249 -4.21 -8.59 8.45
CA LEU A 249 -3.91 -7.77 7.28
C LEU A 249 -5.10 -7.69 6.32
N TYR A 250 -5.23 -6.58 5.61
CA TYR A 250 -6.28 -6.47 4.59
C TYR A 250 -5.88 -7.27 3.34
N PRO A 251 -6.67 -8.30 2.96
CA PRO A 251 -6.30 -9.16 1.85
C PRO A 251 -6.32 -8.43 0.53
N ASN A 252 -5.49 -8.87 -0.41
CA ASN A 252 -5.67 -8.51 -1.80
C ASN A 252 -6.97 -9.14 -2.30
N ILE A 253 -7.75 -8.36 -3.03
CA ILE A 253 -9.00 -8.82 -3.66
C ILE A 253 -8.75 -8.90 -5.15
N GLU A 254 -8.83 -10.10 -5.68
CA GLU A 254 -8.58 -10.33 -7.11
C GLU A 254 -9.69 -9.72 -7.96
N THR A 255 -9.28 -9.07 -9.04
CA THR A 255 -10.18 -8.43 -10.01
C THR A 255 -9.89 -8.92 -11.42
N TYR A 256 -10.83 -8.72 -12.31
CA TYR A 256 -10.61 -8.83 -13.76
C TYR A 256 -11.00 -7.53 -14.44
N ASP A 257 -10.45 -7.32 -15.63
CA ASP A 257 -10.57 -6.11 -16.41
C ASP A 257 -11.75 -6.18 -17.37
N VAL A 258 -12.62 -5.17 -17.35
CA VAL A 258 -13.69 -4.97 -18.33
C VAL A 258 -13.37 -3.74 -19.15
N LYS A 259 -13.22 -3.92 -20.48
CA LYS A 259 -13.00 -2.82 -21.43
C LYS A 259 -14.31 -2.15 -21.77
N VAL A 260 -14.42 -0.85 -21.51
CA VAL A 260 -15.60 -0.04 -21.82
C VAL A 260 -15.21 1.11 -22.73
N ASN A 261 -15.73 1.09 -23.97
CA ASN A 261 -15.51 2.15 -24.99
C ASN A 261 -16.83 2.75 -25.46
N TYR A 262 -17.87 2.67 -24.64
CA TYR A 262 -19.21 3.17 -24.91
C TYR A 262 -19.73 3.96 -23.71
N PRO A 263 -20.76 4.80 -23.90
CA PRO A 263 -21.43 5.47 -22.80
C PRO A 263 -22.10 4.47 -21.83
N VAL A 264 -21.94 4.70 -20.52
CA VAL A 264 -22.67 3.96 -19.49
C VAL A 264 -23.67 4.92 -18.84
N LYS A 265 -24.95 4.66 -19.03
CA LYS A 265 -26.01 5.55 -18.53
C LYS A 265 -26.15 5.53 -17.03
N ASP A 266 -25.92 4.37 -16.41
CA ASP A 266 -26.05 4.17 -14.99
C ASP A 266 -25.08 3.08 -14.52
N PHE A 267 -24.24 3.39 -13.53
CA PHE A 267 -23.29 2.45 -12.98
C PHE A 267 -23.90 1.44 -12.02
N ALA A 268 -25.10 1.68 -11.45
CA ALA A 268 -25.78 0.67 -10.66
C ALA A 268 -26.29 -0.46 -11.55
N ASP A 269 -26.92 -0.13 -12.70
CA ASP A 269 -27.33 -1.11 -13.68
C ASP A 269 -26.14 -1.84 -14.32
N PHE A 270 -25.04 -1.10 -14.56
CA PHE A 270 -23.81 -1.71 -15.05
C PHE A 270 -23.25 -2.73 -14.06
N ALA A 271 -23.15 -2.37 -12.78
CA ALA A 271 -22.64 -3.24 -11.72
C ALA A 271 -23.45 -4.54 -11.58
N LYS A 272 -24.79 -4.43 -11.62
CA LYS A 272 -25.70 -5.59 -11.58
C LYS A 272 -25.43 -6.65 -12.67
N LYS A 273 -25.02 -6.23 -13.88
CA LYS A 273 -24.67 -7.15 -14.97
C LYS A 273 -23.47 -8.04 -14.64
N TYR A 274 -22.63 -7.62 -13.70
CA TYR A 274 -21.46 -8.36 -13.23
C TYR A 274 -21.67 -9.00 -11.85
N GLY A 275 -22.91 -9.03 -11.34
CA GLY A 275 -23.24 -9.65 -10.07
C GLY A 275 -22.73 -8.91 -8.84
N ILE A 276 -22.48 -7.59 -8.95
CA ILE A 276 -22.05 -6.73 -7.84
C ILE A 276 -22.99 -5.52 -7.68
N ASN A 277 -23.01 -4.92 -6.52
CA ASN A 277 -23.78 -3.70 -6.29
C ASN A 277 -22.94 -2.43 -6.59
N TYR A 278 -23.61 -1.28 -6.64
CA TYR A 278 -23.01 0.03 -6.90
C TYR A 278 -21.87 0.39 -5.93
N LYS A 279 -22.03 0.06 -4.63
CA LYS A 279 -20.99 0.33 -3.61
C LYS A 279 -19.69 -0.42 -3.94
N ILE A 280 -19.78 -1.72 -4.23
CA ILE A 280 -18.62 -2.53 -4.61
C ILE A 280 -17.99 -2.00 -5.88
N PHE A 281 -18.81 -1.70 -6.89
CA PHE A 281 -18.34 -1.09 -8.13
C PHE A 281 -17.50 0.17 -7.89
N LYS A 282 -17.99 1.09 -7.05
CA LYS A 282 -17.29 2.35 -6.73
C LYS A 282 -16.04 2.15 -5.89
N ILE A 283 -15.99 1.13 -5.03
CA ILE A 283 -14.80 0.77 -4.25
C ILE A 283 -13.64 0.37 -5.18
N PHE A 284 -13.92 -0.42 -6.23
CA PHE A 284 -12.90 -0.88 -7.18
C PHE A 284 -12.62 0.11 -8.31
N ASN A 285 -13.53 1.07 -8.54
CA ASN A 285 -13.38 2.11 -9.56
C ASN A 285 -13.63 3.51 -8.98
N PRO A 286 -12.89 3.93 -7.94
CA PRO A 286 -13.12 5.22 -7.26
C PRO A 286 -12.84 6.44 -8.15
N TRP A 287 -12.09 6.24 -9.25
CA TRP A 287 -11.75 7.24 -10.24
C TRP A 287 -12.93 7.65 -11.13
N LEU A 288 -13.98 6.84 -11.22
CA LEU A 288 -15.26 7.19 -11.82
C LEU A 288 -16.06 8.01 -10.80
N ARG A 289 -16.13 9.32 -10.96
CA ARG A 289 -16.63 10.24 -9.93
C ARG A 289 -18.15 10.41 -9.95
N ASP A 290 -18.77 10.32 -11.12
CA ASP A 290 -20.24 10.41 -11.28
C ASP A 290 -20.91 9.03 -11.20
N SER A 291 -22.22 8.97 -11.35
CA SER A 291 -23.01 7.72 -11.42
C SER A 291 -23.13 7.16 -12.85
N TYR A 292 -22.58 7.87 -13.84
CA TYR A 292 -22.62 7.54 -15.26
C TYR A 292 -21.29 7.87 -15.94
N LEU A 293 -21.13 7.47 -17.22
CA LEU A 293 -20.01 7.83 -18.06
C LEU A 293 -20.54 8.21 -19.46
N THR A 294 -20.34 9.45 -19.87
CA THR A 294 -20.80 9.90 -21.21
C THR A 294 -19.94 9.38 -22.35
N ASN A 295 -18.65 9.23 -22.14
CA ASN A 295 -17.64 8.71 -23.08
C ASN A 295 -17.92 9.03 -24.58
N LYS A 296 -18.11 10.31 -24.89
CA LYS A 296 -18.41 10.76 -26.28
C LYS A 296 -17.32 10.41 -27.28
N THR A 297 -16.08 10.38 -26.84
CA THR A 297 -14.89 10.11 -27.67
C THR A 297 -14.64 8.63 -27.91
N ARG A 298 -15.45 7.73 -27.32
CA ARG A 298 -15.24 6.28 -27.40
C ARG A 298 -13.86 5.82 -26.91
N LYS A 299 -13.24 6.56 -25.99
CA LYS A 299 -12.01 6.16 -25.32
C LYS A 299 -12.23 4.84 -24.57
N THR A 300 -11.26 3.94 -24.65
CA THR A 300 -11.34 2.68 -23.89
C THR A 300 -10.90 2.90 -22.45
N TYR A 301 -11.80 2.64 -21.52
CA TYR A 301 -11.52 2.60 -20.09
C TYR A 301 -11.46 1.16 -19.59
N ILE A 302 -10.60 0.91 -18.63
CA ILE A 302 -10.49 -0.39 -17.95
C ILE A 302 -11.21 -0.26 -16.61
N ILE A 303 -12.29 -1.01 -16.48
CA ILE A 303 -13.10 -1.09 -15.26
C ILE A 303 -12.74 -2.38 -14.53
N LYS A 304 -12.41 -2.28 -13.24
CA LYS A 304 -12.08 -3.41 -12.38
C LYS A 304 -13.35 -4.00 -11.78
N ILE A 305 -13.53 -5.30 -11.94
CA ILE A 305 -14.61 -6.05 -11.32
C ILE A 305 -13.98 -7.14 -10.44
N PRO A 306 -14.38 -7.28 -9.17
CA PRO A 306 -13.88 -8.37 -8.32
C PRO A 306 -14.27 -9.72 -8.92
N LYS A 307 -13.38 -10.71 -8.79
CA LYS A 307 -13.69 -12.07 -9.23
C LYS A 307 -14.83 -12.67 -8.39
N PRO A 308 -15.60 -13.59 -8.95
CA PRO A 308 -16.65 -14.29 -8.20
C PRO A 308 -16.11 -14.92 -6.92
N GLY A 309 -16.79 -14.69 -5.80
CA GLY A 309 -16.39 -15.20 -4.48
C GLY A 309 -15.42 -14.33 -3.68
N GLU A 310 -14.76 -13.33 -4.29
CA GLU A 310 -13.85 -12.41 -3.61
C GLU A 310 -14.56 -11.44 -2.67
N VAL A 311 -15.79 -11.08 -2.97
CA VAL A 311 -16.62 -10.22 -2.14
C VAL A 311 -17.94 -10.89 -1.84
N ARG A 312 -18.34 -10.87 -0.58
CA ARG A 312 -19.69 -11.28 -0.17
C ARG A 312 -20.60 -10.06 -0.23
N LEU A 313 -21.70 -10.17 -0.95
CA LEU A 313 -22.79 -9.23 -0.85
C LEU A 313 -23.67 -9.67 0.33
N PRO A 314 -24.06 -8.78 1.25
CA PRO A 314 -25.12 -9.09 2.20
C PRO A 314 -26.37 -9.49 1.43
N ASP A 315 -27.09 -10.47 1.94
CA ASP A 315 -28.42 -10.81 1.41
C ASP A 315 -29.31 -9.57 1.52
N GLU A 316 -30.00 -9.22 0.42
CA GLU A 316 -30.95 -8.11 0.38
C GLU A 316 -32.24 -8.46 1.14
#